data_cc576b8bbe00c3c1f1ff9e0fb4014b0a
#
_entry.id   cc576b8bbe00c3c1f1ff9e0fb4014b0a
#
_cell.length_a   1.000
_cell.length_b   1.000
_cell.length_c   1.000
_cell.angle_alpha   90.00
_cell.angle_beta   90.00
_cell.angle_gamma   90.00
#
_symmetry.space_group_name_H-M   'P 1'
#
loop_
_entity.id
_entity.type
_entity.pdbx_description
1 polymer ?
#
loop_
_entity_poly.entity_id
_entity_poly.type
_entity_poly.pdbx_seq_one_letter_code
_entity_poly.pdbx_strand_id
1 'polypeptide(L)'
;MNFKDSLTKKSVNSLISFIISTMPKRCFTTQKISDEFMLTGNEKFSSVPGEKWTCGFGKASYTPDDYGSKTYYIAGYDSDNPVKGVLDDLYARAVYLDDNRGDGGVIFCALDCVGMSRRDINDIRKSVLKSGKLGRIKSINISSTHTHAGIDTQGLWGEKIYKSGKDTAFMDNLKKAAAQAVITAFEKRKEGRLFMGYTPVEDMQADVRTPVTYDKNLTRFRFAPDDKSGDTYIVNFASHAELLGTTSLISADFPAYLIKEIEESQPGSNAVFFNGAVGGMISAKEIKKVYRDSIDCEAYMKDFGKQLGEIALSVNNETELKPILNIKSKGIAVPGDNTVLILARYLKVLNNDIGRTEKRNKVCIYSEVGYMELGDKDVAVFLVPGELFPELYNGDFLTEKDSANHRPASYQKVLADMTECRHKFVIGLCNDELGYILAENDFLLNETLPYINKATDDMDRDHYEETNSTGPETGKIILDETESLIKSAYN
;
A
#
# COMPACT_ATOMS: atom_id res chain seq x y z
N MET A 1 5.45 -8.10 38.97
CA MET A 1 4.15 -8.21 38.29
C MET A 1 3.06 -8.38 39.35
N ASN A 2 2.12 -7.42 39.42
CA ASN A 2 1.12 -7.41 40.49
C ASN A 2 0.02 -8.44 40.19
N PHE A 3 -0.50 -9.18 41.17
CA PHE A 3 -1.52 -10.23 41.04
C PHE A 3 -2.81 -9.72 40.33
N LYS A 4 -3.15 -8.42 40.55
CA LYS A 4 -4.27 -7.76 39.85
C LYS A 4 -4.03 -7.63 38.34
N ASP A 5 -2.80 -7.32 37.92
CA ASP A 5 -2.46 -7.15 36.49
C ASP A 5 -2.54 -8.49 35.72
N SER A 6 -2.11 -9.58 36.38
CA SER A 6 -2.23 -10.94 35.82
C SER A 6 -3.68 -11.41 35.65
N LEU A 7 -4.57 -11.02 36.56
CA LEU A 7 -6.01 -11.34 36.48
C LEU A 7 -6.70 -10.53 35.38
N THR A 8 -6.34 -9.25 35.20
CA THR A 8 -6.90 -8.39 34.16
C THR A 8 -6.47 -8.88 32.77
N LYS A 9 -5.20 -9.23 32.58
CA LYS A 9 -4.66 -9.82 31.36
C LYS A 9 -5.41 -11.08 30.93
N LYS A 10 -5.54 -12.04 31.85
CA LYS A 10 -6.27 -13.29 31.60
C LYS A 10 -7.74 -13.05 31.26
N SER A 11 -8.37 -12.06 31.89
CA SER A 11 -9.79 -11.80 31.70
C SER A 11 -10.09 -11.14 30.36
N VAL A 12 -9.32 -10.13 29.93
CA VAL A 12 -9.52 -9.44 28.65
C VAL A 12 -9.24 -10.37 27.48
N ASN A 13 -8.09 -11.03 27.46
CA ASN A 13 -7.72 -11.95 26.38
C ASN A 13 -8.67 -13.16 26.29
N SER A 14 -9.11 -13.70 27.43
CA SER A 14 -10.10 -14.79 27.48
C SER A 14 -11.45 -14.32 26.94
N LEU A 15 -11.89 -13.12 27.26
CA LEU A 15 -13.16 -12.57 26.77
C LEU A 15 -13.11 -12.36 25.26
N ILE A 16 -12.04 -11.74 24.72
CA ILE A 16 -11.89 -11.53 23.28
C ILE A 16 -11.82 -12.87 22.55
N SER A 17 -11.04 -13.83 23.05
CA SER A 17 -10.95 -15.18 22.47
C SER A 17 -12.30 -15.90 22.50
N PHE A 18 -13.08 -15.76 23.58
CA PHE A 18 -14.43 -16.31 23.66
C PHE A 18 -15.35 -15.67 22.61
N ILE A 19 -15.35 -14.34 22.48
CA ILE A 19 -16.14 -13.64 21.45
C ILE A 19 -15.79 -14.16 20.06
N ILE A 20 -14.50 -14.27 19.73
CA ILE A 20 -14.02 -14.76 18.44
C ILE A 20 -14.46 -16.22 18.20
N SER A 21 -14.39 -17.06 19.22
CA SER A 21 -14.81 -18.47 19.11
C SER A 21 -16.31 -18.64 18.86
N THR A 22 -17.12 -17.69 19.34
CA THR A 22 -18.58 -17.68 19.19
C THR A 22 -19.08 -16.89 17.98
N MET A 23 -18.17 -16.31 17.17
CA MET A 23 -18.56 -15.53 15.99
C MET A 23 -19.41 -16.37 15.03
N PRO A 24 -20.56 -15.84 14.57
CA PRO A 24 -21.43 -16.55 13.63
C PRO A 24 -20.71 -16.86 12.31
N LYS A 25 -21.01 -18.01 11.69
CA LYS A 25 -20.44 -18.42 10.40
C LYS A 25 -20.57 -17.36 9.31
N ARG A 26 -21.65 -16.57 9.31
CA ARG A 26 -21.87 -15.45 8.37
C ARG A 26 -20.84 -14.32 8.45
N CYS A 27 -20.03 -14.27 9.51
CA CYS A 27 -18.94 -13.28 9.65
C CYS A 27 -17.72 -13.68 8.82
N PHE A 28 -17.63 -14.93 8.42
CA PHE A 28 -16.50 -15.49 7.68
C PHE A 28 -16.83 -15.64 6.21
N THR A 29 -15.84 -15.38 5.37
CA THR A 29 -15.88 -15.66 3.93
C THR A 29 -14.99 -16.86 3.60
N THR A 30 -14.90 -17.24 2.34
CA THR A 30 -13.94 -18.23 1.84
C THR A 30 -12.93 -17.53 0.95
N GLN A 31 -11.74 -18.10 0.80
CA GLN A 31 -10.75 -17.57 -0.11
C GLN A 31 -11.31 -17.42 -1.54
N LYS A 32 -12.05 -18.42 -2.02
CA LYS A 32 -12.70 -18.38 -3.33
C LYS A 32 -13.59 -17.14 -3.53
N ILE A 33 -14.34 -16.72 -2.50
CA ILE A 33 -15.18 -15.52 -2.58
C ILE A 33 -14.30 -14.26 -2.52
N SER A 34 -13.28 -14.26 -1.67
CA SER A 34 -12.32 -13.15 -1.58
C SER A 34 -11.52 -12.98 -2.87
N ASP A 35 -11.24 -14.06 -3.61
CA ASP A 35 -10.50 -14.05 -4.87
C ASP A 35 -11.39 -13.84 -6.12
N GLU A 36 -12.72 -13.71 -5.98
CA GLU A 36 -13.67 -13.71 -7.11
C GLU A 36 -13.36 -12.71 -8.22
N PHE A 37 -12.84 -11.52 -7.86
CA PHE A 37 -12.51 -10.44 -8.80
C PHE A 37 -11.01 -10.21 -8.94
N MET A 38 -10.18 -11.08 -8.35
CA MET A 38 -8.74 -11.06 -8.55
C MET A 38 -8.40 -11.64 -9.93
N LEU A 39 -7.57 -10.93 -10.67
CA LEU A 39 -6.99 -11.41 -11.92
C LEU A 39 -5.58 -11.93 -11.63
N THR A 40 -5.32 -13.19 -11.96
CA THR A 40 -4.06 -13.86 -11.59
C THR A 40 -2.87 -13.55 -12.50
N GLY A 41 -3.09 -12.82 -13.60
CA GLY A 41 -2.04 -12.46 -14.54
C GLY A 41 -1.64 -13.59 -15.48
N ASN A 42 -0.36 -13.63 -15.85
CA ASN A 42 0.20 -14.64 -16.75
C ASN A 42 0.30 -16.01 -16.06
N GLU A 43 -0.05 -17.07 -16.78
CA GLU A 43 0.20 -18.43 -16.31
C GLU A 43 1.71 -18.70 -16.20
N LYS A 44 2.44 -18.34 -17.26
CA LYS A 44 3.91 -18.40 -17.36
C LYS A 44 4.45 -17.07 -17.86
N PHE A 45 5.65 -16.73 -17.41
CA PHE A 45 6.38 -15.57 -17.89
C PHE A 45 7.05 -15.86 -19.23
N SER A 46 7.08 -14.86 -20.08
CA SER A 46 7.62 -14.93 -21.43
C SER A 46 8.69 -13.87 -21.63
N SER A 47 9.78 -14.26 -22.29
CA SER A 47 10.82 -13.33 -22.75
C SER A 47 10.60 -12.82 -24.17
N VAL A 48 9.50 -13.22 -24.81
CA VAL A 48 9.17 -12.76 -26.16
C VAL A 48 8.62 -11.35 -26.08
N PRO A 49 9.24 -10.36 -26.74
CA PRO A 49 8.73 -9.00 -26.74
C PRO A 49 7.46 -8.88 -27.60
N GLY A 50 6.60 -7.96 -27.21
CA GLY A 50 5.53 -7.46 -28.06
C GLY A 50 6.05 -6.50 -29.13
N GLU A 51 5.13 -5.94 -29.90
CA GLU A 51 5.48 -5.01 -30.99
C GLU A 51 5.90 -3.64 -30.44
N LYS A 52 5.18 -3.15 -29.43
CA LYS A 52 5.34 -1.80 -28.90
C LYS A 52 4.64 -1.65 -27.55
N TRP A 53 5.09 -0.71 -26.75
CA TRP A 53 4.35 -0.33 -25.57
C TRP A 53 3.09 0.47 -25.91
N THR A 54 2.02 0.19 -25.19
CA THR A 54 0.82 1.02 -25.13
C THR A 54 0.61 1.45 -23.69
N CYS A 55 0.41 2.76 -23.46
CA CYS A 55 0.10 3.30 -22.15
C CYS A 55 -1.06 4.30 -22.25
N GLY A 56 -1.86 4.38 -21.19
CA GLY A 56 -2.89 5.39 -21.05
C GLY A 56 -3.03 5.86 -19.62
N PHE A 57 -3.53 7.06 -19.45
CA PHE A 57 -3.71 7.69 -18.15
C PHE A 57 -5.15 8.17 -17.96
N GLY A 58 -5.66 8.04 -16.74
CA GLY A 58 -6.95 8.58 -16.34
C GLY A 58 -6.93 9.05 -14.90
N LYS A 59 -7.62 10.15 -14.63
CA LYS A 59 -7.83 10.66 -13.27
C LYS A 59 -9.27 11.07 -13.03
N ALA A 60 -9.72 10.92 -11.79
CA ALA A 60 -11.03 11.40 -11.33
C ALA A 60 -10.95 11.83 -9.86
N SER A 61 -11.49 13.00 -9.54
CA SER A 61 -11.58 13.48 -8.16
C SER A 61 -12.73 12.78 -7.42
N TYR A 62 -12.54 12.60 -6.11
CA TYR A 62 -13.57 12.11 -5.20
C TYR A 62 -13.65 12.93 -3.90
N THR A 63 -13.03 14.12 -3.88
CA THR A 63 -13.19 15.08 -2.79
C THR A 63 -14.67 15.39 -2.61
N PRO A 64 -15.25 15.24 -1.40
CA PRO A 64 -16.64 15.59 -1.20
C PRO A 64 -16.83 17.12 -1.21
N ASP A 65 -17.91 17.58 -1.80
CA ASP A 65 -18.30 18.99 -1.84
C ASP A 65 -19.25 19.36 -0.68
N ASP A 66 -19.75 18.38 0.06
CA ASP A 66 -20.71 18.51 1.14
C ASP A 66 -20.11 18.47 2.56
N TYR A 67 -18.76 18.55 2.69
CA TYR A 67 -18.07 18.50 3.98
C TYR A 67 -18.50 19.59 4.99
N GLY A 68 -19.06 20.70 4.54
CA GLY A 68 -19.62 21.74 5.40
C GLY A 68 -20.99 21.39 6.02
N SER A 69 -21.69 20.41 5.48
CA SER A 69 -23.03 19.97 5.92
C SER A 69 -23.05 18.53 6.43
N LYS A 70 -22.01 17.77 6.16
CA LYS A 70 -21.84 16.37 6.56
C LYS A 70 -20.50 16.16 7.26
N THR A 71 -20.48 15.34 8.29
CA THR A 71 -19.26 15.03 9.03
C THR A 71 -18.50 13.89 8.37
N TYR A 72 -17.26 14.15 8.00
CA TYR A 72 -16.24 13.18 7.60
C TYR A 72 -15.09 13.25 8.59
N TYR A 73 -14.36 12.17 8.77
CA TYR A 73 -13.21 12.09 9.70
C TYR A 73 -11.92 11.94 8.92
N ILE A 74 -10.89 12.70 9.32
CA ILE A 74 -9.53 12.55 8.79
C ILE A 74 -8.92 11.29 9.35
N ALA A 75 -8.27 10.51 8.49
CA ALA A 75 -7.52 9.30 8.86
C ALA A 75 -6.05 9.62 9.22
N GLY A 76 -5.39 8.68 9.91
CA GLY A 76 -3.94 8.64 10.08
C GLY A 76 -3.47 8.89 11.50
N TYR A 77 -4.05 9.86 12.22
CA TYR A 77 -3.65 10.21 13.58
C TYR A 77 -4.79 10.00 14.59
N ASP A 78 -5.40 11.07 15.04
CA ASP A 78 -6.42 11.04 16.09
C ASP A 78 -7.80 10.60 15.56
N SER A 79 -8.49 9.75 16.32
CA SER A 79 -9.92 9.52 16.10
C SER A 79 -10.73 10.76 16.49
N ASP A 80 -11.97 10.84 15.98
CA ASP A 80 -12.88 11.98 16.21
C ASP A 80 -12.30 13.34 15.74
N ASN A 81 -11.57 13.31 14.61
CA ASN A 81 -11.06 14.52 13.95
C ASN A 81 -11.91 14.86 12.72
N PRO A 82 -12.96 15.67 12.86
CA PRO A 82 -13.85 16.00 11.75
C PRO A 82 -13.17 16.95 10.75
N VAL A 83 -13.47 16.75 9.47
CA VAL A 83 -13.04 17.62 8.36
C VAL A 83 -13.59 19.03 8.56
N LYS A 84 -12.71 20.04 8.41
CA LYS A 84 -13.05 21.47 8.49
C LYS A 84 -12.80 22.24 7.19
N GLY A 85 -12.09 21.64 6.24
CA GLY A 85 -11.76 22.29 4.98
C GLY A 85 -11.04 21.36 4.02
N VAL A 86 -10.69 21.89 2.86
CA VAL A 86 -9.93 21.21 1.81
C VAL A 86 -8.72 22.07 1.46
N LEU A 87 -7.53 21.51 1.55
CA LEU A 87 -6.30 22.15 1.10
C LEU A 87 -6.03 21.82 -0.37
N ASP A 88 -6.18 20.55 -0.74
CA ASP A 88 -6.12 20.06 -2.10
C ASP A 88 -7.04 18.84 -2.30
N ASP A 89 -7.34 18.55 -3.56
CA ASP A 89 -8.29 17.50 -3.94
C ASP A 89 -7.68 16.10 -3.84
N LEU A 90 -8.53 15.13 -3.45
CA LEU A 90 -8.24 13.70 -3.50
C LEU A 90 -8.60 13.14 -4.88
N TYR A 91 -7.67 12.39 -5.47
CA TYR A 91 -7.83 11.77 -6.78
C TYR A 91 -7.62 10.26 -6.77
N ALA A 92 -8.34 9.59 -7.66
CA ALA A 92 -7.92 8.32 -8.22
C ALA A 92 -7.14 8.60 -9.50
N ARG A 93 -5.91 8.09 -9.62
CA ARG A 93 -5.04 8.21 -10.81
C ARG A 93 -4.67 6.83 -11.30
N ALA A 94 -5.01 6.51 -12.54
CA ALA A 94 -4.81 5.19 -13.11
C ALA A 94 -3.91 5.24 -14.35
N VAL A 95 -3.07 4.20 -14.48
CA VAL A 95 -2.25 3.94 -15.66
C VAL A 95 -2.61 2.56 -16.21
N TYR A 96 -2.86 2.49 -17.50
CA TYR A 96 -2.91 1.26 -18.29
C TYR A 96 -1.57 1.06 -18.97
N LEU A 97 -1.03 -0.16 -18.96
CA LEU A 97 0.21 -0.53 -19.63
C LEU A 97 0.05 -1.89 -20.33
N ASP A 98 0.47 -1.99 -21.59
CA ASP A 98 0.39 -3.21 -22.40
C ASP A 98 1.63 -3.31 -23.30
N ASP A 99 2.19 -4.51 -23.43
CA ASP A 99 3.29 -4.82 -24.34
C ASP A 99 2.82 -5.27 -25.74
N ASN A 100 1.52 -5.25 -25.98
CA ASN A 100 0.87 -5.61 -27.26
C ASN A 100 1.17 -7.04 -27.75
N ARG A 101 1.43 -8.00 -26.84
CA ARG A 101 1.52 -9.42 -27.21
C ARG A 101 0.16 -10.09 -27.46
N GLY A 102 -0.94 -9.38 -27.21
CA GLY A 102 -2.31 -9.87 -27.40
C GLY A 102 -2.88 -10.65 -26.23
N ASP A 103 -2.15 -10.80 -25.12
CA ASP A 103 -2.61 -11.44 -23.88
C ASP A 103 -3.20 -10.42 -22.88
N GLY A 104 -3.19 -9.13 -23.22
CA GLY A 104 -3.81 -8.02 -22.50
C GLY A 104 -2.83 -7.22 -21.63
N GLY A 105 -3.28 -6.06 -21.19
CA GLY A 105 -2.49 -5.14 -20.37
C GLY A 105 -2.73 -5.27 -18.87
N VAL A 106 -2.03 -4.44 -18.11
CA VAL A 106 -2.19 -4.26 -16.67
C VAL A 106 -2.69 -2.87 -16.34
N ILE A 107 -3.37 -2.73 -15.22
CA ILE A 107 -3.81 -1.46 -14.69
C ILE A 107 -3.24 -1.29 -13.29
N PHE A 108 -2.69 -0.11 -13.03
CA PHE A 108 -2.33 0.38 -11.70
C PHE A 108 -3.12 1.65 -11.42
N CYS A 109 -3.76 1.73 -10.26
CA CYS A 109 -4.52 2.89 -9.83
C CYS A 109 -4.09 3.29 -8.42
N ALA A 110 -3.56 4.50 -8.26
CA ALA A 110 -3.27 5.11 -6.98
C ALA A 110 -4.48 5.89 -6.47
N LEU A 111 -4.79 5.73 -5.20
CA LEU A 111 -5.86 6.44 -4.48
C LEU A 111 -5.24 7.31 -3.39
N ASP A 112 -5.63 8.58 -3.33
CA ASP A 112 -5.18 9.51 -2.30
C ASP A 112 -5.95 9.23 -0.98
N CYS A 113 -5.60 8.14 -0.31
CA CYS A 113 -6.19 7.71 0.96
C CYS A 113 -5.16 6.94 1.80
N VAL A 114 -5.46 6.74 3.07
CA VAL A 114 -4.58 6.05 4.02
C VAL A 114 -4.39 4.57 3.69
N GLY A 115 -5.42 3.90 3.21
CA GLY A 115 -5.41 2.48 2.87
C GLY A 115 -6.78 1.99 2.40
N MET A 116 -6.81 0.90 1.66
CA MET A 116 -8.05 0.30 1.16
C MET A 116 -8.11 -1.19 1.48
N SER A 117 -9.20 -1.66 2.06
CA SER A 117 -9.39 -3.10 2.25
C SER A 117 -9.57 -3.82 0.91
N ARG A 118 -9.10 -5.06 0.84
CA ARG A 118 -9.28 -5.92 -0.34
C ARG A 118 -10.73 -6.01 -0.79
N ARG A 119 -11.68 -5.99 0.14
CA ARG A 119 -13.12 -6.02 -0.18
C ARG A 119 -13.54 -4.79 -0.98
N ASP A 120 -13.14 -3.59 -0.55
CA ASP A 120 -13.45 -2.36 -1.27
C ASP A 120 -12.75 -2.31 -2.63
N ILE A 121 -11.52 -2.82 -2.71
CA ILE A 121 -10.78 -2.98 -3.98
C ILE A 121 -11.51 -3.95 -4.92
N ASN A 122 -12.01 -5.07 -4.42
CA ASN A 122 -12.80 -6.01 -5.21
C ASN A 122 -14.13 -5.40 -5.72
N ASP A 123 -14.73 -4.48 -4.97
CA ASP A 123 -15.89 -3.72 -5.48
C ASP A 123 -15.50 -2.83 -6.67
N ILE A 124 -14.32 -2.19 -6.65
CA ILE A 124 -13.79 -1.42 -7.79
C ILE A 124 -13.54 -2.36 -8.97
N ARG A 125 -12.81 -3.47 -8.77
CA ARG A 125 -12.54 -4.47 -9.81
C ARG A 125 -13.82 -5.00 -10.44
N LYS A 126 -14.81 -5.34 -9.61
CA LYS A 126 -16.14 -5.78 -10.06
C LYS A 126 -16.84 -4.74 -10.91
N SER A 127 -16.82 -3.47 -10.50
CA SER A 127 -17.42 -2.37 -11.26
C SER A 127 -16.76 -2.21 -12.62
N VAL A 128 -15.44 -2.20 -12.65
CA VAL A 128 -14.63 -2.08 -13.86
C VAL A 128 -14.88 -3.25 -14.82
N LEU A 129 -14.78 -4.50 -14.33
CA LEU A 129 -14.96 -5.69 -15.17
C LEU A 129 -16.38 -5.82 -15.71
N LYS A 130 -17.40 -5.47 -14.89
CA LYS A 130 -18.81 -5.48 -15.34
C LYS A 130 -19.17 -4.36 -16.29
N SER A 131 -18.35 -3.30 -16.41
CA SER A 131 -18.60 -2.21 -17.36
C SER A 131 -18.58 -2.67 -18.83
N GLY A 132 -17.84 -3.74 -19.11
CA GLY A 132 -17.62 -4.24 -20.49
C GLY A 132 -16.79 -3.28 -21.37
N LYS A 133 -16.21 -2.22 -20.77
CA LYS A 133 -15.44 -1.18 -21.50
C LYS A 133 -13.97 -1.53 -21.70
N LEU A 134 -13.45 -2.46 -20.94
CA LEU A 134 -12.07 -2.92 -21.05
C LEU A 134 -11.98 -4.09 -22.02
N GLY A 135 -10.88 -4.13 -22.79
CA GLY A 135 -10.48 -5.32 -23.52
C GLY A 135 -9.91 -6.40 -22.60
N ARG A 136 -8.99 -7.19 -23.11
CA ARG A 136 -8.31 -8.21 -22.30
C ARG A 136 -7.36 -7.56 -21.30
N ILE A 137 -7.50 -7.90 -20.02
CA ILE A 137 -6.73 -7.35 -18.89
C ILE A 137 -6.12 -8.51 -18.10
N LYS A 138 -4.81 -8.44 -17.84
CA LYS A 138 -4.07 -9.40 -17.01
C LYS A 138 -4.26 -9.15 -15.52
N SER A 139 -4.27 -7.87 -15.11
CA SER A 139 -4.35 -7.49 -13.71
C SER A 139 -4.90 -6.07 -13.53
N ILE A 140 -5.62 -5.86 -12.42
CA ILE A 140 -6.06 -4.54 -11.94
C ILE A 140 -5.56 -4.40 -10.52
N ASN A 141 -4.60 -3.49 -10.30
CA ASN A 141 -3.93 -3.26 -9.05
C ASN A 141 -4.29 -1.87 -8.52
N ILE A 142 -4.75 -1.82 -7.29
CA ILE A 142 -5.15 -0.59 -6.60
C ILE A 142 -4.22 -0.41 -5.40
N SER A 143 -3.57 0.75 -5.31
CA SER A 143 -2.66 1.09 -4.21
C SER A 143 -3.07 2.43 -3.60
N SER A 144 -2.79 2.61 -2.33
CA SER A 144 -3.03 3.87 -1.62
C SER A 144 -1.74 4.70 -1.57
N THR A 145 -1.85 6.03 -1.66
CA THR A 145 -0.71 6.94 -1.46
C THR A 145 -0.31 7.05 0.01
N HIS A 146 -1.17 6.57 0.89
CA HIS A 146 -1.04 6.56 2.33
C HIS A 146 -1.11 7.96 2.96
N THR A 147 -1.92 8.86 2.40
CA THR A 147 -2.09 10.19 2.99
C THR A 147 -2.81 10.11 4.35
N HIS A 148 -2.20 10.75 5.36
CA HIS A 148 -2.76 10.92 6.70
C HIS A 148 -3.62 12.19 6.83
N ALA A 149 -3.95 12.82 5.71
CA ALA A 149 -4.87 13.93 5.61
C ALA A 149 -6.08 13.63 4.69
N GLY A 150 -6.29 12.36 4.35
CA GLY A 150 -7.46 11.88 3.62
C GLY A 150 -8.63 11.51 4.54
N ILE A 151 -9.81 11.33 3.97
CA ILE A 151 -11.00 10.85 4.71
C ILE A 151 -10.82 9.35 5.03
N ASP A 152 -11.32 8.93 6.19
CA ASP A 152 -11.23 7.55 6.69
C ASP A 152 -11.82 6.53 5.72
N THR A 153 -10.96 5.72 5.13
CA THR A 153 -11.27 4.60 4.25
C THR A 153 -11.11 3.23 4.91
N GLN A 154 -10.53 3.18 6.12
CA GLN A 154 -10.36 1.93 6.89
C GLN A 154 -11.47 1.74 7.94
N GLY A 155 -11.93 2.81 8.58
CA GLY A 155 -12.97 2.80 9.61
C GLY A 155 -12.46 3.07 11.01
N LEU A 156 -11.16 3.29 11.21
CA LEU A 156 -10.52 3.37 12.51
C LEU A 156 -10.64 4.75 13.17
N TRP A 157 -10.88 5.81 12.39
CA TRP A 157 -10.81 7.21 12.85
C TRP A 157 -12.18 7.87 13.09
N GLY A 158 -13.23 7.08 13.28
CA GLY A 158 -14.57 7.61 13.58
C GLY A 158 -14.69 8.28 14.94
N GLU A 159 -15.87 8.84 15.23
CA GLU A 159 -16.22 9.50 16.50
C GLU A 159 -15.92 8.67 17.74
N LYS A 160 -15.95 7.33 17.62
CA LYS A 160 -15.71 6.39 18.72
C LYS A 160 -15.04 5.13 18.20
N ILE A 161 -14.17 4.54 18.99
CA ILE A 161 -13.40 3.33 18.65
C ILE A 161 -14.24 2.12 18.18
N TYR A 162 -15.54 2.10 18.50
CA TYR A 162 -16.49 1.05 18.07
C TYR A 162 -17.43 1.48 16.96
N LYS A 163 -17.26 2.69 16.42
CA LYS A 163 -18.07 3.27 15.33
C LYS A 163 -17.15 3.56 14.16
N SER A 164 -17.39 2.91 13.03
CA SER A 164 -16.59 3.13 11.83
C SER A 164 -16.63 4.61 11.41
N GLY A 165 -15.47 5.16 11.06
CA GLY A 165 -15.35 6.48 10.46
C GLY A 165 -15.63 6.48 8.96
N LYS A 166 -15.78 5.29 8.34
CA LYS A 166 -16.11 5.18 6.91
C LYS A 166 -17.51 5.71 6.63
N ASP A 167 -17.61 6.68 5.75
CA ASP A 167 -18.89 7.10 5.20
C ASP A 167 -19.23 6.32 3.93
N THR A 168 -20.41 5.71 3.88
CA THR A 168 -20.81 4.87 2.75
C THR A 168 -20.91 5.63 1.43
N ALA A 169 -21.45 6.83 1.42
CA ALA A 169 -21.61 7.62 0.20
C ALA A 169 -20.25 8.10 -0.32
N PHE A 170 -19.35 8.51 0.59
CA PHE A 170 -17.97 8.83 0.24
C PHE A 170 -17.24 7.61 -0.38
N MET A 171 -17.32 6.44 0.27
CA MET A 171 -16.72 5.20 -0.26
C MET A 171 -17.29 4.81 -1.63
N ASP A 172 -18.60 4.99 -1.84
CA ASP A 172 -19.22 4.74 -3.15
C ASP A 172 -18.72 5.73 -4.21
N ASN A 173 -18.54 7.02 -3.86
CA ASN A 173 -17.97 8.02 -4.75
C ASN A 173 -16.50 7.72 -5.10
N LEU A 174 -15.68 7.40 -4.10
CA LEU A 174 -14.28 6.97 -4.30
C LEU A 174 -14.21 5.77 -5.25
N LYS A 175 -15.01 4.71 -5.01
CA LYS A 175 -15.01 3.50 -5.87
C LYS A 175 -15.46 3.83 -7.31
N LYS A 176 -16.42 4.73 -7.49
CA LYS A 176 -16.84 5.20 -8.82
C LYS A 176 -15.73 6.00 -9.51
N ALA A 177 -15.06 6.89 -8.79
CA ALA A 177 -13.95 7.69 -9.31
C ALA A 177 -12.78 6.78 -9.72
N ALA A 178 -12.43 5.79 -8.88
CA ALA A 178 -11.41 4.79 -9.21
C ALA A 178 -11.78 4.01 -10.49
N ALA A 179 -13.01 3.50 -10.60
CA ALA A 179 -13.47 2.80 -11.79
C ALA A 179 -13.45 3.71 -13.04
N GLN A 180 -13.83 4.99 -12.90
CA GLN A 180 -13.79 5.96 -13.98
C GLN A 180 -12.35 6.25 -14.43
N ALA A 181 -11.42 6.45 -13.49
CA ALA A 181 -10.00 6.65 -13.80
C ALA A 181 -9.42 5.47 -14.58
N VAL A 182 -9.71 4.24 -14.12
CA VAL A 182 -9.30 2.99 -14.78
C VAL A 182 -9.85 2.90 -16.22
N ILE A 183 -11.13 3.13 -16.40
CA ILE A 183 -11.77 3.09 -17.72
C ILE A 183 -11.17 4.16 -18.64
N THR A 184 -10.97 5.38 -18.11
CA THR A 184 -10.39 6.49 -18.87
C THR A 184 -8.95 6.19 -19.29
N ALA A 185 -8.16 5.58 -18.42
CA ALA A 185 -6.79 5.15 -18.76
C ALA A 185 -6.79 4.18 -19.92
N PHE A 186 -7.69 3.18 -19.91
CA PHE A 186 -7.82 2.25 -21.03
C PHE A 186 -8.30 2.92 -22.32
N GLU A 187 -9.30 3.80 -22.26
CA GLU A 187 -9.87 4.48 -23.42
C GLU A 187 -8.87 5.45 -24.07
N LYS A 188 -8.04 6.13 -23.29
CA LYS A 188 -7.05 7.13 -23.75
C LYS A 188 -5.66 6.56 -24.02
N ARG A 189 -5.51 5.25 -24.08
CA ARG A 189 -4.21 4.61 -24.32
C ARG A 189 -3.65 4.93 -25.69
N LYS A 190 -2.34 5.06 -25.77
CA LYS A 190 -1.55 5.39 -26.96
C LYS A 190 -0.34 4.49 -27.07
N GLU A 191 0.15 4.29 -28.28
CA GLU A 191 1.42 3.63 -28.52
C GLU A 191 2.59 4.57 -28.25
N GLY A 192 3.73 4.00 -27.84
CA GLY A 192 4.91 4.77 -27.54
C GLY A 192 6.06 3.93 -26.99
N ARG A 193 6.98 4.59 -26.30
CA ARG A 193 8.17 3.99 -25.67
C ARG A 193 8.11 4.16 -24.17
N LEU A 194 8.55 3.13 -23.46
CA LEU A 194 8.64 3.13 -21.99
C LEU A 194 10.10 3.18 -21.57
N PHE A 195 10.43 4.12 -20.73
CA PHE A 195 11.75 4.31 -20.12
C PHE A 195 11.66 4.12 -18.61
N MET A 196 12.74 3.61 -18.02
CA MET A 196 12.90 3.50 -16.57
C MET A 196 14.24 4.10 -16.17
N GLY A 197 14.23 4.89 -15.11
CA GLY A 197 15.41 5.39 -14.44
C GLY A 197 15.17 5.50 -12.94
N TYR A 198 16.24 5.71 -12.19
CA TYR A 198 16.18 5.87 -10.74
C TYR A 198 17.29 6.77 -10.24
N THR A 199 17.13 7.31 -9.04
CA THR A 199 18.17 8.08 -8.36
C THR A 199 18.09 7.87 -6.85
N PRO A 200 19.22 7.75 -6.16
CA PRO A 200 19.24 7.74 -4.70
C PRO A 200 18.80 9.10 -4.14
N VAL A 201 18.01 9.10 -3.07
CA VAL A 201 17.48 10.29 -2.37
C VAL A 201 17.60 10.15 -0.85
N GLU A 202 18.70 9.59 -0.38
CA GLU A 202 18.96 9.28 1.04
C GLU A 202 18.76 10.47 1.97
N ASP A 203 19.08 11.69 1.52
CA ASP A 203 18.98 12.89 2.34
C ASP A 203 17.53 13.39 2.55
N MET A 204 16.56 12.79 1.92
CA MET A 204 15.15 13.18 2.03
C MET A 204 14.32 12.27 2.95
N GLN A 205 14.87 11.14 3.35
CA GLN A 205 14.16 10.15 4.17
C GLN A 205 14.65 10.11 5.62
N ALA A 206 13.78 9.64 6.50
CA ALA A 206 14.09 9.24 7.86
C ALA A 206 13.36 7.93 8.17
N ASP A 207 13.99 7.12 9.00
CA ASP A 207 13.38 6.00 9.66
C ASP A 207 13.18 6.36 11.13
N VAL A 208 11.98 6.26 11.64
CA VAL A 208 11.68 6.60 13.02
C VAL A 208 12.05 5.46 13.95
N ARG A 209 11.98 4.22 13.46
CA ARG A 209 12.40 3.02 14.18
C ARG A 209 13.86 2.68 13.86
N THR A 210 14.66 2.34 14.86
CA THR A 210 16.05 1.91 14.72
C THR A 210 16.16 0.39 14.70
N PRO A 211 17.15 -0.21 13.97
CA PRO A 211 18.18 0.45 13.16
C PRO A 211 17.61 1.04 11.87
N VAL A 212 18.23 2.10 11.37
CA VAL A 212 17.77 2.82 10.18
C VAL A 212 17.92 1.95 8.95
N THR A 213 16.82 1.63 8.28
CA THR A 213 16.80 0.95 6.99
C THR A 213 15.62 1.43 6.13
N TYR A 214 15.85 1.75 4.86
CA TYR A 214 14.81 2.14 3.92
C TYR A 214 15.25 1.90 2.46
N ASP A 215 14.29 1.86 1.54
CA ASP A 215 14.61 1.93 0.11
C ASP A 215 15.04 3.36 -0.24
N LYS A 216 16.31 3.49 -0.66
CA LYS A 216 16.97 4.77 -0.89
C LYS A 216 16.63 5.42 -2.23
N ASN A 217 15.91 4.71 -3.09
CA ASN A 217 15.72 5.11 -4.47
C ASN A 217 14.36 5.76 -4.71
N LEU A 218 14.38 6.88 -5.45
CA LEU A 218 13.23 7.29 -6.22
C LEU A 218 13.32 6.61 -7.59
N THR A 219 12.32 5.78 -7.92
CA THR A 219 12.21 5.10 -9.21
C THR A 219 11.18 5.83 -10.08
N ARG A 220 11.53 6.07 -11.34
CA ARG A 220 10.64 6.75 -12.29
C ARG A 220 10.52 5.94 -13.58
N PHE A 221 9.28 5.70 -14.02
CA PHE A 221 8.99 5.34 -15.41
C PHE A 221 8.49 6.58 -16.14
N ARG A 222 8.86 6.69 -17.40
CA ARG A 222 8.37 7.70 -18.33
C ARG A 222 7.92 7.02 -19.61
N PHE A 223 6.65 7.12 -19.88
CA PHE A 223 6.09 6.71 -21.15
C PHE A 223 6.03 7.92 -22.10
N ALA A 224 6.69 7.81 -23.22
CA ALA A 224 6.71 8.84 -24.28
C ALA A 224 5.82 8.36 -25.44
N PRO A 225 4.63 8.96 -25.64
CA PRO A 225 3.73 8.59 -26.73
C PRO A 225 4.28 9.05 -28.07
N ASP A 226 4.04 8.26 -29.12
CA ASP A 226 4.52 8.55 -30.47
C ASP A 226 3.91 9.82 -31.07
N ASP A 227 2.69 10.16 -30.65
CA ASP A 227 1.99 11.38 -31.09
C ASP A 227 2.48 12.67 -30.38
N LYS A 228 3.43 12.53 -29.45
CA LYS A 228 4.02 13.63 -28.66
C LYS A 228 3.00 14.45 -27.86
N SER A 229 1.91 13.83 -27.45
CA SER A 229 0.79 14.51 -26.73
C SER A 229 1.06 14.77 -25.24
N GLY A 230 2.29 14.57 -24.78
CA GLY A 230 2.73 14.69 -23.40
C GLY A 230 3.04 13.32 -22.77
N ASP A 231 4.09 13.29 -21.99
CA ASP A 231 4.59 12.07 -21.34
C ASP A 231 3.71 11.66 -20.15
N THR A 232 3.75 10.38 -19.78
CA THR A 232 3.16 9.89 -18.53
C THR A 232 4.28 9.43 -17.61
N TYR A 233 4.36 10.03 -16.44
CA TYR A 233 5.34 9.73 -15.40
C TYR A 233 4.71 8.87 -14.31
N ILE A 234 5.39 7.77 -13.96
CA ILE A 234 5.02 6.89 -12.86
C ILE A 234 6.19 6.96 -11.88
N VAL A 235 5.94 7.48 -10.68
CA VAL A 235 6.96 7.67 -9.64
C VAL A 235 6.70 6.75 -8.48
N ASN A 236 7.73 6.03 -8.03
CA ASN A 236 7.71 5.25 -6.79
C ASN A 236 8.77 5.79 -5.84
N PHE A 237 8.39 6.00 -4.59
CA PHE A 237 9.27 6.43 -3.52
C PHE A 237 8.68 6.00 -2.18
N ALA A 238 9.52 5.53 -1.25
CA ALA A 238 9.08 5.08 0.06
C ALA A 238 9.07 6.25 1.05
N SER A 239 7.89 6.77 1.35
CA SER A 239 7.69 7.77 2.42
C SER A 239 6.21 7.83 2.81
N HIS A 240 5.93 7.85 4.11
CA HIS A 240 4.59 8.18 4.61
C HIS A 240 4.17 9.57 4.13
N ALA A 241 2.95 9.68 3.61
CA ALA A 241 2.34 10.94 3.22
C ALA A 241 1.60 11.53 4.43
N GLU A 242 2.38 12.08 5.38
CA GLU A 242 1.91 12.53 6.69
C GLU A 242 2.48 13.89 7.11
N LEU A 243 3.06 14.64 6.14
CA LEU A 243 3.84 15.84 6.43
C LEU A 243 2.98 17.06 6.80
N LEU A 244 1.68 16.97 6.56
CA LEU A 244 0.75 18.00 7.06
C LEU A 244 0.51 17.86 8.58
N GLY A 245 0.98 16.77 9.21
CA GLY A 245 0.82 16.52 10.64
C GLY A 245 -0.65 16.32 11.02
N THR A 246 -0.99 16.57 12.28
CA THR A 246 -2.38 16.50 12.77
C THR A 246 -3.18 17.66 12.20
N THR A 247 -3.97 17.39 11.17
CA THR A 247 -4.76 18.39 10.46
C THR A 247 -6.25 18.04 10.44
N SER A 248 -7.10 19.04 10.27
CA SER A 248 -8.52 18.86 9.93
C SER A 248 -8.84 19.24 8.47
N LEU A 249 -7.80 19.44 7.64
CA LEU A 249 -7.93 19.74 6.22
C LEU A 249 -7.74 18.46 5.39
N ILE A 250 -8.59 18.28 4.38
CA ILE A 250 -8.40 17.23 3.38
C ILE A 250 -7.20 17.60 2.51
N SER A 251 -6.27 16.65 2.32
CA SER A 251 -5.14 16.78 1.42
C SER A 251 -4.63 15.40 0.97
N ALA A 252 -4.05 15.32 -0.22
CA ALA A 252 -3.28 14.17 -0.66
C ALA A 252 -1.82 14.22 -0.17
N ASP A 253 -1.47 15.22 0.67
CA ASP A 253 -0.13 15.45 1.22
C ASP A 253 0.92 15.66 0.11
N PHE A 254 2.21 15.41 0.37
CA PHE A 254 3.30 15.69 -0.58
C PHE A 254 3.12 15.04 -1.97
N PRO A 255 2.45 13.87 -2.15
CA PRO A 255 2.21 13.32 -3.49
C PRO A 255 1.47 14.26 -4.44
N ALA A 256 0.54 15.09 -3.91
CA ALA A 256 -0.14 16.09 -4.73
C ALA A 256 0.85 17.12 -5.32
N TYR A 257 1.83 17.53 -4.54
CA TYR A 257 2.80 18.57 -4.92
C TYR A 257 3.93 18.02 -5.78
N LEU A 258 4.31 16.74 -5.60
CA LEU A 258 5.18 16.01 -6.52
C LEU A 258 4.56 15.93 -7.91
N ILE A 259 3.31 15.51 -7.99
CA ILE A 259 2.56 15.37 -9.24
C ILE A 259 2.39 16.75 -9.90
N LYS A 260 2.02 17.77 -9.10
CA LYS A 260 1.85 19.14 -9.56
C LYS A 260 3.13 19.69 -10.18
N GLU A 261 4.29 19.49 -9.54
CA GLU A 261 5.58 19.94 -10.06
C GLU A 261 5.88 19.31 -11.41
N ILE A 262 5.65 18.02 -11.57
CA ILE A 262 5.87 17.33 -12.85
C ILE A 262 4.91 17.87 -13.93
N GLU A 263 3.61 17.98 -13.64
CA GLU A 263 2.60 18.41 -14.61
C GLU A 263 2.78 19.89 -15.01
N GLU A 264 3.24 20.77 -14.10
CA GLU A 264 3.53 22.19 -14.38
C GLU A 264 4.84 22.38 -15.14
N SER A 265 5.88 21.64 -14.77
CA SER A 265 7.19 21.70 -15.44
C SER A 265 7.22 21.03 -16.82
N GLN A 266 6.29 20.11 -17.08
CA GLN A 266 6.13 19.38 -18.35
C GLN A 266 4.69 19.51 -18.86
N PRO A 267 4.30 20.66 -19.44
CA PRO A 267 2.92 20.92 -19.86
C PRO A 267 2.38 19.85 -20.82
N GLY A 268 1.20 19.33 -20.53
CA GLY A 268 0.55 18.25 -21.27
C GLY A 268 0.91 16.85 -20.79
N SER A 269 1.88 16.71 -19.89
CA SER A 269 2.21 15.43 -19.26
C SER A 269 1.26 15.09 -18.10
N ASN A 270 1.28 13.82 -17.70
CA ASN A 270 0.54 13.30 -16.56
C ASN A 270 1.52 12.66 -15.57
N ALA A 271 1.14 12.64 -14.29
CA ALA A 271 1.93 11.94 -13.28
C ALA A 271 1.06 11.13 -12.31
N VAL A 272 1.61 10.03 -11.80
CA VAL A 272 1.05 9.21 -10.74
C VAL A 272 2.15 8.79 -9.77
N PHE A 273 1.80 8.76 -8.49
CA PHE A 273 2.69 8.35 -7.40
C PHE A 273 2.23 7.02 -6.80
N PHE A 274 3.18 6.12 -6.53
CA PHE A 274 2.98 4.88 -5.78
C PHE A 274 3.97 4.80 -4.63
N ASN A 275 3.46 4.49 -3.44
CA ASN A 275 4.30 4.35 -2.27
C ASN A 275 5.10 3.04 -2.29
N GLY A 276 6.28 3.06 -1.66
CA GLY A 276 7.19 1.91 -1.55
C GLY A 276 7.01 1.11 -0.28
N ALA A 277 8.11 0.57 0.24
CA ALA A 277 8.18 -0.10 1.54
C ALA A 277 8.29 0.96 2.65
N VAL A 278 7.19 1.21 3.37
CA VAL A 278 7.08 2.29 4.36
C VAL A 278 6.94 1.82 5.81
N GLY A 279 6.97 0.51 6.06
CA GLY A 279 7.01 -0.02 7.42
C GLY A 279 8.16 0.57 8.24
N GLY A 280 8.07 0.58 9.58
CA GLY A 280 9.05 1.24 10.44
C GLY A 280 8.89 2.76 10.49
N MET A 281 7.76 3.30 10.00
CA MET A 281 7.52 4.74 9.91
C MET A 281 8.55 5.46 9.03
N ILE A 282 8.84 4.87 7.84
CA ILE A 282 9.67 5.57 6.85
C ILE A 282 8.94 6.82 6.38
N SER A 283 9.55 7.97 6.60
CA SER A 283 8.94 9.28 6.35
C SER A 283 10.00 10.29 5.86
N ALA A 284 9.62 11.56 5.75
CA ALA A 284 10.54 12.61 5.38
C ALA A 284 11.52 12.95 6.50
N LYS A 285 12.69 13.47 6.15
CA LYS A 285 13.82 13.75 7.06
C LYS A 285 13.43 14.54 8.32
N GLU A 286 12.56 15.53 8.20
CA GLU A 286 12.17 16.39 9.31
C GLU A 286 10.89 15.94 10.03
N ILE A 287 10.47 14.68 9.84
CA ILE A 287 9.22 14.16 10.40
C ILE A 287 9.09 14.37 11.92
N LYS A 288 10.19 14.26 12.66
CA LYS A 288 10.18 14.51 14.11
C LYS A 288 9.83 15.95 14.50
N LYS A 289 10.06 16.93 13.59
CA LYS A 289 9.63 18.31 13.75
C LYS A 289 8.15 18.47 13.42
N VAL A 290 7.65 17.73 12.43
CA VAL A 290 6.22 17.65 12.10
C VAL A 290 5.45 17.12 13.31
N TYR A 291 5.86 16.01 13.89
CA TYR A 291 5.19 15.43 15.09
C TYR A 291 5.16 16.35 16.31
N ARG A 292 6.08 17.30 16.40
CA ARG A 292 6.16 18.27 17.49
C ARG A 292 5.51 19.62 17.17
N ASP A 293 4.93 19.73 15.98
CA ASP A 293 4.38 21.00 15.46
C ASP A 293 5.38 22.18 15.60
N SER A 294 6.66 21.89 15.29
CA SER A 294 7.77 22.82 15.49
C SER A 294 8.25 23.49 14.20
N ILE A 295 7.57 23.22 13.07
CA ILE A 295 7.80 23.84 11.75
C ILE A 295 6.45 24.19 11.11
N ASP A 296 6.47 24.99 10.06
CA ASP A 296 5.31 25.14 9.19
C ASP A 296 5.15 23.87 8.35
N CYS A 297 4.26 22.97 8.82
CA CYS A 297 4.03 21.66 8.21
C CYS A 297 3.51 21.78 6.77
N GLU A 298 2.62 22.74 6.49
CA GLU A 298 2.08 22.94 5.15
C GLU A 298 3.16 23.40 4.17
N ALA A 299 3.98 24.38 4.57
CA ALA A 299 5.09 24.85 3.74
C ALA A 299 6.12 23.75 3.51
N TYR A 300 6.47 22.98 4.56
CA TYR A 300 7.42 21.87 4.46
C TYR A 300 6.90 20.76 3.55
N MET A 301 5.66 20.34 3.70
CA MET A 301 5.01 19.32 2.86
C MET A 301 5.01 19.71 1.37
N LYS A 302 4.65 20.97 1.07
CA LYS A 302 4.64 21.49 -0.30
C LYS A 302 6.03 21.51 -0.92
N ASP A 303 7.02 21.98 -0.17
CA ASP A 303 8.42 22.05 -0.61
C ASP A 303 9.00 20.65 -0.81
N PHE A 304 8.75 19.72 0.11
CA PHE A 304 9.18 18.33 0.00
C PHE A 304 8.62 17.65 -1.26
N GLY A 305 7.32 17.79 -1.51
CA GLY A 305 6.69 17.25 -2.71
C GLY A 305 7.27 17.86 -3.99
N LYS A 306 7.45 19.20 -4.01
CA LYS A 306 8.07 19.89 -5.13
C LYS A 306 9.49 19.39 -5.40
N GLN A 307 10.33 19.28 -4.37
CA GLN A 307 11.71 18.76 -4.51
C GLN A 307 11.72 17.33 -5.09
N LEU A 308 10.83 16.44 -4.63
CA LEU A 308 10.72 15.11 -5.20
C LEU A 308 10.28 15.12 -6.67
N GLY A 309 9.38 16.04 -7.06
CA GLY A 309 9.01 16.26 -8.46
C GLY A 309 10.18 16.70 -9.33
N GLU A 310 10.97 17.69 -8.85
CA GLU A 310 12.20 18.14 -9.51
C GLU A 310 13.23 17.01 -9.64
N ILE A 311 13.41 16.20 -8.59
CA ILE A 311 14.29 15.02 -8.60
C ILE A 311 13.78 14.00 -9.62
N ALA A 312 12.49 13.70 -9.65
CA ALA A 312 11.91 12.78 -10.63
C ALA A 312 12.15 13.25 -12.07
N LEU A 313 12.06 14.55 -12.35
CA LEU A 313 12.35 15.13 -13.66
C LEU A 313 13.85 15.12 -13.99
N SER A 314 14.73 15.23 -13.01
CA SER A 314 16.19 15.27 -13.19
C SER A 314 16.83 13.91 -13.48
N VAL A 315 16.09 12.80 -13.35
CA VAL A 315 16.58 11.44 -13.65
C VAL A 315 17.05 11.37 -15.10
N ASN A 316 18.35 11.13 -15.32
CA ASN A 316 19.01 11.17 -16.62
C ASN A 316 19.65 9.83 -17.05
N ASN A 317 19.54 8.80 -16.21
CA ASN A 317 20.07 7.46 -16.46
C ASN A 317 18.98 6.51 -17.03
N GLU A 318 18.03 7.05 -17.78
CA GLU A 318 16.93 6.26 -18.34
C GLU A 318 17.41 5.17 -19.28
N THR A 319 16.81 3.99 -19.12
CA THR A 319 16.93 2.87 -20.06
C THR A 319 15.57 2.63 -20.72
N GLU A 320 15.55 2.53 -22.04
CA GLU A 320 14.36 2.11 -22.79
C GLU A 320 14.09 0.62 -22.55
N LEU A 321 12.90 0.31 -22.11
CA LEU A 321 12.48 -1.07 -21.82
C LEU A 321 11.91 -1.72 -23.06
N LYS A 322 12.36 -2.96 -23.37
CA LYS A 322 11.69 -3.80 -24.36
C LYS A 322 10.22 -4.02 -23.96
N PRO A 323 9.28 -4.09 -24.92
CA PRO A 323 7.86 -4.33 -24.61
C PRO A 323 7.61 -5.78 -24.17
N ILE A 324 8.04 -6.09 -22.97
CA ILE A 324 7.83 -7.36 -22.27
C ILE A 324 7.18 -7.05 -20.92
N LEU A 325 5.96 -7.52 -20.71
CA LEU A 325 5.16 -7.29 -19.53
C LEU A 325 4.65 -8.62 -18.99
N ASN A 326 5.20 -9.05 -17.89
CA ASN A 326 4.75 -10.23 -17.18
C ASN A 326 4.26 -9.84 -15.78
N ILE A 327 3.10 -10.36 -15.38
CA ILE A 327 2.55 -10.17 -14.04
C ILE A 327 1.87 -11.44 -13.57
N LYS A 328 2.02 -11.76 -12.30
CA LYS A 328 1.32 -12.86 -11.64
C LYS A 328 0.89 -12.44 -10.25
N SER A 329 -0.31 -12.82 -9.85
CA SER A 329 -0.85 -12.54 -8.52
C SER A 329 -1.47 -13.79 -7.92
N LYS A 330 -1.48 -13.86 -6.59
CA LYS A 330 -1.99 -15.00 -5.82
C LYS A 330 -2.71 -14.52 -4.58
N GLY A 331 -3.89 -15.09 -4.32
CA GLY A 331 -4.56 -14.95 -3.04
C GLY A 331 -3.82 -15.70 -1.93
N ILE A 332 -3.69 -15.06 -0.78
CA ILE A 332 -3.03 -15.59 0.41
C ILE A 332 -3.95 -15.54 1.61
N ALA A 333 -3.59 -16.28 2.66
CA ALA A 333 -4.28 -16.24 3.95
C ALA A 333 -3.23 -16.03 5.05
N VAL A 334 -3.31 -14.90 5.74
CA VAL A 334 -2.45 -14.60 6.89
C VAL A 334 -3.18 -14.85 8.20
N PRO A 335 -2.51 -15.27 9.29
CA PRO A 335 -3.14 -15.44 10.59
C PRO A 335 -3.76 -14.12 11.09
N GLY A 336 -4.96 -14.23 11.67
CA GLY A 336 -5.61 -13.12 12.37
C GLY A 336 -5.26 -13.18 13.86
N ASP A 337 -3.97 -13.02 14.18
CA ASP A 337 -3.49 -13.11 15.58
C ASP A 337 -3.80 -11.85 16.37
N ASN A 338 -3.90 -10.70 15.69
CA ASN A 338 -4.36 -9.46 16.31
C ASN A 338 -5.87 -9.52 16.58
N THR A 339 -6.20 -9.95 17.79
CA THR A 339 -7.60 -10.14 18.22
C THR A 339 -8.38 -8.84 18.28
N VAL A 340 -7.69 -7.69 18.41
CA VAL A 340 -8.33 -6.35 18.41
C VAL A 340 -8.86 -6.03 17.02
N LEU A 341 -8.06 -6.26 15.96
CA LEU A 341 -8.50 -6.08 14.57
C LEU A 341 -9.65 -7.04 14.22
N ILE A 342 -9.59 -8.30 14.67
CA ILE A 342 -10.67 -9.26 14.45
C ILE A 342 -11.96 -8.82 15.16
N LEU A 343 -11.85 -8.28 16.37
CA LEU A 343 -13.00 -7.73 17.09
C LEU A 343 -13.56 -6.48 16.37
N ALA A 344 -12.70 -5.57 15.94
CA ALA A 344 -13.10 -4.39 15.15
C ALA A 344 -13.83 -4.81 13.86
N ARG A 345 -13.36 -5.87 13.19
CA ARG A 345 -14.05 -6.47 12.04
C ARG A 345 -15.42 -7.04 12.42
N TYR A 346 -15.54 -7.72 13.56
CA TYR A 346 -16.82 -8.22 14.07
C TYR A 346 -17.82 -7.11 14.36
N LEU A 347 -17.35 -6.03 14.95
CA LEU A 347 -18.13 -4.82 15.23
C LEU A 347 -18.43 -3.98 13.97
N LYS A 348 -17.95 -4.38 12.78
CA LYS A 348 -18.09 -3.67 11.51
C LYS A 348 -17.39 -2.29 11.48
N VAL A 349 -16.43 -2.08 12.32
CA VAL A 349 -15.50 -0.93 12.22
C VAL A 349 -14.62 -1.15 10.99
N LEU A 350 -13.93 -2.28 10.92
CA LEU A 350 -13.19 -2.75 9.75
C LEU A 350 -14.07 -3.63 8.84
N ASN A 351 -13.66 -3.83 7.58
CA ASN A 351 -14.38 -4.69 6.64
C ASN A 351 -13.50 -5.71 5.89
N ASN A 352 -12.30 -6.02 6.38
CA ASN A 352 -11.40 -7.04 5.80
C ASN A 352 -12.11 -8.40 5.61
N ASP A 353 -11.66 -9.18 4.64
CA ASP A 353 -12.13 -10.54 4.41
C ASP A 353 -11.51 -11.50 5.40
N ILE A 354 -12.29 -11.90 6.41
CA ILE A 354 -11.86 -12.89 7.40
C ILE A 354 -12.43 -14.28 7.09
N GLY A 355 -11.61 -15.27 7.34
CA GLY A 355 -11.98 -16.68 7.17
C GLY A 355 -11.47 -17.56 8.29
N ARG A 356 -11.54 -18.86 8.06
CA ARG A 356 -10.97 -19.87 8.96
C ARG A 356 -10.10 -20.82 8.16
N THR A 357 -8.91 -21.11 8.68
CA THR A 357 -8.00 -22.08 8.07
C THR A 357 -8.60 -23.48 8.15
N GLU A 358 -8.52 -24.24 7.06
CA GLU A 358 -9.05 -25.61 6.99
C GLU A 358 -8.42 -26.56 8.01
N LYS A 359 -7.09 -26.48 8.20
CA LYS A 359 -6.34 -27.41 9.04
C LYS A 359 -6.52 -27.20 10.54
N ARG A 360 -6.70 -25.96 11.01
CA ARG A 360 -6.71 -25.62 12.45
C ARG A 360 -7.94 -24.85 12.89
N ASN A 361 -8.86 -24.56 11.99
CA ASN A 361 -10.03 -23.72 12.24
C ASN A 361 -9.71 -22.36 12.93
N LYS A 362 -8.48 -21.87 12.73
CA LYS A 362 -8.02 -20.58 13.25
C LYS A 362 -8.53 -19.46 12.33
N VAL A 363 -8.77 -18.29 12.90
CA VAL A 363 -9.14 -17.11 12.14
C VAL A 363 -7.95 -16.70 11.25
N CYS A 364 -8.25 -16.34 10.00
CA CYS A 364 -7.30 -15.80 9.06
C CYS A 364 -7.90 -14.59 8.33
N ILE A 365 -7.05 -13.77 7.77
CA ILE A 365 -7.42 -12.66 6.88
C ILE A 365 -6.98 -13.06 5.48
N TYR A 366 -7.90 -12.98 4.51
CA TYR A 366 -7.58 -13.21 3.11
C TYR A 366 -7.07 -11.93 2.46
N SER A 367 -5.93 -12.05 1.80
CA SER A 367 -5.26 -10.98 1.08
C SER A 367 -4.65 -11.48 -0.22
N GLU A 368 -3.77 -10.72 -0.86
CA GLU A 368 -3.07 -11.14 -2.07
C GLU A 368 -1.67 -10.54 -2.18
N VAL A 369 -0.79 -11.26 -2.86
CA VAL A 369 0.53 -10.76 -3.28
C VAL A 369 0.66 -10.83 -4.79
N GLY A 370 1.48 -9.95 -5.36
CA GLY A 370 1.75 -9.93 -6.80
C GLY A 370 3.22 -9.70 -7.11
N TYR A 371 3.61 -10.14 -8.29
CA TYR A 371 4.95 -9.97 -8.84
C TYR A 371 4.86 -9.63 -10.31
N MET A 372 5.55 -8.58 -10.74
CA MET A 372 5.59 -8.13 -12.13
C MET A 372 7.03 -7.97 -12.60
N GLU A 373 7.26 -8.30 -13.88
CA GLU A 373 8.50 -8.01 -14.57
C GLU A 373 8.25 -7.17 -15.81
N LEU A 374 9.12 -6.18 -16.03
CA LEU A 374 9.14 -5.34 -17.21
C LEU A 374 10.49 -5.41 -17.90
N GLY A 375 10.47 -5.36 -19.25
CA GLY A 375 11.67 -5.53 -20.06
C GLY A 375 12.20 -6.96 -20.02
N ASP A 376 13.42 -7.14 -20.46
CA ASP A 376 14.11 -8.44 -20.47
C ASP A 376 14.83 -8.66 -19.14
N LYS A 377 14.06 -8.88 -18.05
CA LYS A 377 14.55 -8.86 -16.66
C LYS A 377 15.18 -7.53 -16.25
N ASP A 378 14.71 -6.44 -16.82
CA ASP A 378 15.21 -5.12 -16.44
C ASP A 378 14.65 -4.68 -15.10
N VAL A 379 13.35 -4.90 -14.85
CA VAL A 379 12.66 -4.41 -13.65
C VAL A 379 11.79 -5.49 -13.04
N ALA A 380 11.86 -5.63 -11.71
CA ALA A 380 10.93 -6.39 -10.88
C ALA A 380 10.14 -5.48 -9.96
N VAL A 381 8.83 -5.71 -9.86
CA VAL A 381 7.92 -4.99 -8.97
C VAL A 381 7.21 -5.99 -8.06
N PHE A 382 7.34 -5.77 -6.75
CA PHE A 382 6.64 -6.55 -5.74
C PHE A 382 5.40 -5.79 -5.28
N LEU A 383 4.23 -6.42 -5.37
CA LEU A 383 2.96 -5.85 -4.94
C LEU A 383 2.62 -6.42 -3.57
N VAL A 384 2.65 -5.55 -2.54
CA VAL A 384 2.56 -5.96 -1.15
C VAL A 384 1.33 -5.31 -0.48
N PRO A 385 0.51 -6.10 0.24
CA PRO A 385 -0.78 -5.67 0.75
C PRO A 385 -0.69 -4.98 2.12
N GLY A 386 0.13 -3.97 2.28
CA GLY A 386 0.30 -3.23 3.52
C GLY A 386 1.63 -2.50 3.60
N GLU A 387 1.99 -2.07 4.80
CA GLU A 387 3.19 -1.30 5.12
C GLU A 387 4.37 -2.23 5.40
N LEU A 388 5.06 -2.64 4.31
CA LEU A 388 6.19 -3.55 4.40
C LEU A 388 7.39 -2.87 5.07
N PHE A 389 7.97 -3.51 6.07
CA PHE A 389 9.25 -3.10 6.63
C PHE A 389 10.36 -3.30 5.61
N PRO A 390 11.24 -2.29 5.40
CA PRO A 390 12.26 -2.33 4.35
C PRO A 390 13.24 -3.51 4.46
N GLU A 391 13.53 -4.00 5.65
CA GLU A 391 14.40 -5.17 5.85
C GLU A 391 13.85 -6.45 5.21
N LEU A 392 12.52 -6.57 5.04
CA LEU A 392 11.91 -7.69 4.32
C LEU A 392 12.05 -7.55 2.79
N TYR A 393 12.43 -6.36 2.32
CA TYR A 393 12.66 -6.08 0.91
C TYR A 393 14.14 -6.11 0.54
N ASN A 394 14.99 -5.30 1.20
CA ASN A 394 16.35 -5.02 0.76
C ASN A 394 17.43 -5.87 1.45
N GLY A 395 17.09 -6.60 2.51
CA GLY A 395 18.00 -7.47 3.23
C GLY A 395 18.81 -6.80 4.36
N ASP A 396 18.63 -5.51 4.59
CA ASP A 396 19.16 -4.81 5.77
C ASP A 396 18.33 -5.20 7.00
N PHE A 397 18.29 -6.50 7.28
CA PHE A 397 17.47 -7.03 8.36
C PHE A 397 18.23 -7.13 9.67
N LEU A 398 17.49 -7.20 10.76
CA LEU A 398 18.04 -7.25 12.09
C LEU A 398 18.74 -8.57 12.37
N THR A 399 19.95 -8.48 12.93
CA THR A 399 20.68 -9.64 13.42
C THR A 399 20.03 -10.17 14.69
N GLU A 400 20.41 -11.38 15.10
CA GLU A 400 19.99 -11.95 16.39
C GLU A 400 20.25 -11.00 17.56
N LYS A 401 21.37 -10.25 17.54
CA LYS A 401 21.74 -9.29 18.58
C LYS A 401 20.85 -8.04 18.56
N ASP A 402 20.45 -7.59 17.37
CA ASP A 402 19.77 -6.30 17.19
C ASP A 402 18.24 -6.45 17.14
N SER A 403 17.73 -7.67 17.05
CA SER A 403 16.29 -7.93 17.04
C SER A 403 15.71 -7.94 18.47
N ALA A 404 14.47 -7.45 18.63
CA ALA A 404 13.77 -7.36 19.90
C ALA A 404 13.62 -8.70 20.64
N ASN A 405 13.60 -9.79 19.91
CA ASN A 405 13.46 -11.12 20.48
C ASN A 405 14.80 -11.87 20.64
N HIS A 406 15.92 -11.25 20.29
CA HIS A 406 17.26 -11.88 20.29
C HIS A 406 17.27 -13.25 19.61
N ARG A 407 16.63 -13.34 18.43
CA ARG A 407 16.51 -14.53 17.62
C ARG A 407 16.91 -14.25 16.18
N PRO A 408 17.49 -15.23 15.46
CA PRO A 408 17.71 -15.08 14.03
C PRO A 408 16.37 -15.00 13.29
N ALA A 409 16.37 -14.32 12.13
CA ALA A 409 15.22 -14.33 11.23
C ALA A 409 14.90 -15.77 10.76
N SER A 410 13.62 -16.09 10.64
CA SER A 410 13.17 -17.42 10.18
C SER A 410 13.13 -17.55 8.66
N TYR A 411 13.24 -16.44 7.94
CA TYR A 411 13.28 -16.39 6.48
C TYR A 411 14.73 -16.40 6.00
N GLN A 412 14.97 -17.03 4.82
CA GLN A 412 16.31 -17.14 4.23
C GLN A 412 16.57 -16.13 3.12
N LYS A 413 15.51 -15.56 2.54
CA LYS A 413 15.58 -14.61 1.44
C LYS A 413 14.59 -13.48 1.68
N VAL A 414 15.00 -12.29 1.34
CA VAL A 414 14.14 -11.11 1.24
C VAL A 414 13.64 -10.94 -0.20
N LEU A 415 12.66 -10.05 -0.42
CA LEU A 415 12.06 -9.91 -1.74
C LEU A 415 13.10 -9.64 -2.84
N ALA A 416 14.06 -8.75 -2.58
CA ALA A 416 15.08 -8.39 -3.57
C ALA A 416 15.98 -9.56 -3.97
N ASP A 417 16.12 -10.62 -3.14
CA ASP A 417 16.92 -11.80 -3.43
C ASP A 417 16.17 -12.85 -4.28
N MET A 418 14.86 -12.68 -4.47
CA MET A 418 14.01 -13.67 -5.15
C MET A 418 14.08 -13.58 -6.67
N THR A 419 14.73 -12.56 -7.21
CA THR A 419 14.80 -12.29 -8.65
C THR A 419 16.15 -11.77 -9.07
N GLU A 420 16.53 -12.07 -10.32
CA GLU A 420 17.74 -11.57 -10.98
C GLU A 420 17.53 -10.27 -11.76
N CYS A 421 16.33 -9.67 -11.72
CA CYS A 421 16.08 -8.41 -12.36
C CYS A 421 17.04 -7.31 -11.86
N ARG A 422 17.48 -6.43 -12.76
CA ARG A 422 18.49 -5.41 -12.47
C ARG A 422 18.00 -4.38 -11.46
N HIS A 423 16.75 -3.92 -11.65
CA HIS A 423 16.09 -2.95 -10.78
C HIS A 423 14.93 -3.63 -10.09
N LYS A 424 14.72 -3.28 -8.83
CA LYS A 424 13.70 -3.88 -8.00
C LYS A 424 13.08 -2.78 -7.16
N PHE A 425 11.77 -2.85 -6.93
CA PHE A 425 11.10 -1.97 -5.98
C PHE A 425 9.77 -2.58 -5.53
N VAL A 426 9.21 -2.00 -4.49
CA VAL A 426 7.93 -2.39 -3.90
C VAL A 426 6.87 -1.35 -4.25
N ILE A 427 5.67 -1.80 -4.58
CA ILE A 427 4.46 -1.01 -4.43
C ILE A 427 3.75 -1.54 -3.19
N GLY A 428 3.82 -0.76 -2.11
CA GLY A 428 3.15 -1.03 -0.85
C GLY A 428 1.67 -0.66 -0.88
N LEU A 429 0.92 -1.03 0.17
CA LEU A 429 -0.51 -0.76 0.32
C LEU A 429 -1.29 -1.12 -0.96
N CYS A 430 -0.87 -2.20 -1.60
CA CYS A 430 -1.34 -2.61 -2.92
C CYS A 430 -2.30 -3.80 -2.79
N ASN A 431 -3.51 -3.61 -3.28
CA ASN A 431 -4.58 -4.61 -3.33
C ASN A 431 -5.16 -5.03 -1.96
N ASP A 432 -4.65 -4.51 -0.86
CA ASP A 432 -5.18 -4.60 0.50
C ASP A 432 -4.39 -3.65 1.43
N GLU A 433 -4.87 -3.53 2.67
CA GLU A 433 -4.19 -2.88 3.78
C GLU A 433 -4.28 -3.77 5.01
N LEU A 434 -3.18 -4.50 5.28
CA LEU A 434 -3.03 -5.41 6.43
C LEU A 434 -2.40 -4.71 7.65
N GLY A 435 -2.05 -3.43 7.53
CA GLY A 435 -1.22 -2.71 8.46
C GLY A 435 0.27 -3.04 8.29
N TYR A 436 1.02 -2.90 9.37
CA TYR A 436 2.46 -3.11 9.35
C TYR A 436 2.83 -4.58 9.18
N ILE A 437 3.79 -4.82 8.27
CA ILE A 437 4.31 -6.14 7.93
C ILE A 437 5.77 -6.21 8.37
N LEU A 438 6.01 -6.77 9.56
CA LEU A 438 7.29 -6.80 10.24
C LEU A 438 8.01 -8.15 10.08
N ALA A 439 9.32 -8.11 10.34
CA ALA A 439 10.12 -9.30 10.57
C ALA A 439 9.73 -9.97 11.90
N GLU A 440 9.53 -11.31 11.91
CA GLU A 440 9.03 -12.01 13.10
C GLU A 440 10.02 -12.00 14.28
N ASN A 441 11.31 -11.91 14.02
CA ASN A 441 12.33 -11.84 15.06
C ASN A 441 12.41 -10.49 15.76
N ASP A 442 11.86 -9.43 15.13
CA ASP A 442 11.74 -8.09 15.74
C ASP A 442 10.31 -7.77 16.21
N PHE A 443 9.39 -8.71 16.12
CA PHE A 443 7.99 -8.53 16.52
C PHE A 443 7.81 -8.68 18.03
N LEU A 444 7.54 -7.58 18.73
CA LEU A 444 7.40 -7.57 20.19
C LEU A 444 6.03 -7.05 20.61
N LEU A 445 5.35 -7.79 21.46
CA LEU A 445 4.05 -7.41 22.03
C LEU A 445 4.14 -7.06 23.49
N ASN A 446 3.32 -6.10 23.91
CA ASN A 446 3.14 -5.78 25.31
C ASN A 446 2.67 -7.02 26.10
N GLU A 447 3.37 -7.35 27.16
CA GLU A 447 3.10 -8.55 27.96
C GLU A 447 1.70 -8.56 28.62
N THR A 448 1.18 -7.38 28.96
CA THR A 448 -0.09 -7.26 29.68
C THR A 448 -1.27 -7.12 28.76
N LEU A 449 -1.18 -6.25 27.78
CA LEU A 449 -2.24 -5.93 26.82
C LEU A 449 -1.70 -6.00 25.37
N PRO A 450 -1.42 -7.21 24.87
CA PRO A 450 -0.93 -7.39 23.50
C PRO A 450 -1.91 -6.78 22.49
N TYR A 451 -1.37 -6.14 21.47
CA TYR A 451 -2.10 -5.42 20.42
C TYR A 451 -2.92 -4.20 20.86
N ILE A 452 -2.97 -3.88 22.18
CA ILE A 452 -3.67 -2.70 22.69
C ILE A 452 -2.63 -1.64 23.10
N ASN A 453 -1.61 -2.07 23.86
CA ASN A 453 -0.53 -1.20 24.26
C ASN A 453 0.73 -1.55 23.48
N LYS A 454 1.50 -0.51 23.16
CA LYS A 454 2.85 -0.69 22.62
C LYS A 454 3.77 -1.36 23.63
N ALA A 455 4.79 -2.05 23.15
CA ALA A 455 5.89 -2.56 23.97
C ALA A 455 7.11 -1.64 23.85
N THR A 456 8.08 -1.83 24.70
CA THR A 456 9.43 -1.25 24.60
C THR A 456 10.41 -2.40 24.82
N ASP A 457 11.40 -2.54 23.97
CA ASP A 457 12.43 -3.57 24.11
C ASP A 457 13.56 -3.15 25.05
N ASP A 458 14.55 -3.99 25.23
CA ASP A 458 15.70 -3.72 26.11
C ASP A 458 16.74 -2.76 25.48
N MET A 459 16.53 -2.34 24.24
CA MET A 459 17.28 -1.31 23.53
C MET A 459 16.55 0.04 23.50
N ASP A 460 15.50 0.21 24.33
CA ASP A 460 14.64 1.39 24.39
C ASP A 460 13.93 1.74 23.08
N ARG A 461 13.71 0.75 22.18
CA ARG A 461 12.94 0.95 20.95
C ARG A 461 11.45 0.77 21.22
N ASP A 462 10.65 1.61 20.59
CA ASP A 462 9.20 1.57 20.65
C ASP A 462 8.65 0.55 19.65
N HIS A 463 7.75 -0.30 20.08
CA HIS A 463 7.08 -1.34 19.32
C HIS A 463 5.59 -1.00 19.15
N TYR A 464 5.32 0.15 18.54
CA TYR A 464 3.97 0.64 18.28
C TYR A 464 3.33 -0.10 17.09
N GLU A 465 4.10 -0.38 16.05
CA GLU A 465 3.63 -0.90 14.77
C GLU A 465 2.96 -2.27 14.91
N GLU A 466 3.41 -3.07 15.86
CA GLU A 466 2.82 -4.38 16.16
C GLU A 466 1.35 -4.30 16.58
N THR A 467 0.93 -3.16 17.16
CA THR A 467 -0.47 -2.95 17.54
C THR A 467 -1.38 -2.81 16.31
N ASN A 468 -0.82 -2.40 15.18
CA ASN A 468 -1.49 -2.22 13.89
C ASN A 468 -1.07 -3.29 12.85
N SER A 469 -0.50 -4.40 13.28
CA SER A 469 -0.16 -5.56 12.45
C SER A 469 -1.15 -6.70 12.64
N THR A 470 -1.31 -7.56 11.66
CA THR A 470 -2.15 -8.77 11.73
C THR A 470 -1.53 -9.87 12.58
N GLY A 471 -0.20 -9.89 12.73
CA GLY A 471 0.53 -10.85 13.56
C GLY A 471 1.95 -11.14 13.08
N PRO A 472 2.77 -11.83 13.88
CA PRO A 472 4.20 -12.01 13.65
C PRO A 472 4.53 -12.87 12.40
N GLU A 473 3.64 -13.79 12.01
CA GLU A 473 3.90 -14.68 10.86
C GLU A 473 3.62 -14.00 9.51
N THR A 474 3.04 -12.81 9.49
CA THR A 474 2.57 -12.16 8.25
C THR A 474 3.70 -11.85 7.28
N GLY A 475 4.81 -11.28 7.76
CA GLY A 475 5.99 -10.98 6.94
C GLY A 475 6.55 -12.24 6.28
N LYS A 476 6.76 -13.30 7.07
CA LYS A 476 7.24 -14.58 6.55
C LYS A 476 6.31 -15.20 5.51
N ILE A 477 5.00 -15.16 5.74
CA ILE A 477 4.02 -15.69 4.77
C ILE A 477 4.08 -14.92 3.46
N ILE A 478 4.18 -13.59 3.50
CA ILE A 478 4.32 -12.77 2.30
C ILE A 478 5.59 -13.15 1.53
N LEU A 479 6.72 -13.33 2.22
CA LEU A 479 7.97 -13.77 1.58
C LEU A 479 7.81 -15.16 0.95
N ASP A 480 7.34 -16.16 1.69
CA ASP A 480 7.19 -17.55 1.23
C ASP A 480 6.23 -17.65 0.03
N GLU A 481 5.10 -16.93 0.10
CA GLU A 481 4.09 -16.95 -0.96
C GLU A 481 4.53 -16.20 -2.21
N THR A 482 5.30 -15.12 -2.06
CA THR A 482 5.92 -14.39 -3.19
C THR A 482 7.00 -15.25 -3.85
N GLU A 483 7.87 -15.93 -3.08
CA GLU A 483 8.85 -16.84 -3.65
C GLU A 483 8.17 -17.99 -4.42
N SER A 484 7.13 -18.59 -3.83
CA SER A 484 6.32 -19.62 -4.48
C SER A 484 5.66 -19.10 -5.78
N LEU A 485 5.15 -17.88 -5.76
CA LEU A 485 4.53 -17.23 -6.93
C LEU A 485 5.56 -17.07 -8.06
N ILE A 486 6.74 -16.53 -7.75
CA ILE A 486 7.83 -16.34 -8.72
C ILE A 486 8.26 -17.70 -9.31
N LYS A 487 8.53 -18.70 -8.47
CA LYS A 487 8.88 -20.06 -8.94
C LYS A 487 7.82 -20.62 -9.90
N SER A 488 6.53 -20.41 -9.58
CA SER A 488 5.43 -20.89 -10.42
C SER A 488 5.29 -20.14 -11.75
N ALA A 489 5.89 -18.96 -11.88
CA ALA A 489 5.88 -18.18 -13.11
C ALA A 489 6.86 -18.70 -14.17
N TYR A 490 7.90 -19.41 -13.75
CA TYR A 490 8.92 -19.98 -14.65
C TYR A 490 8.83 -21.51 -14.81
N ASN A 491 8.25 -22.23 -13.85
CA ASN A 491 8.06 -23.68 -13.87
C ASN A 491 6.69 -24.07 -14.43
#